data_b52ac1fcae1dba4bc54a758db580e53f
#
_entry.id   b52ac1fcae1dba4bc54a758db580e53f
#
_cell.length_a   1.000
_cell.length_b   1.000
_cell.length_c   1.000
_cell.angle_alpha   90.00
_cell.angle_beta   90.00
_cell.angle_gamma   90.00
#
_symmetry.space_group_name_H-M   'P 1'
#
loop_
_entity.id
_entity.type
_entity.pdbx_description
1 polymer ?
#
loop_
_entity_poly.entity_id
_entity_poly.type
_entity_poly.pdbx_seq_one_letter_code
_entity_poly.pdbx_strand_id
1 'polypeptide(L)'
;MTEAEKRALALQFMEQEQQRLASTSFSDHRNATIADLHHEIATRQQYYDAFAQQGITFREFQKAYNDAYERGRSDMLAYRFSFFYAATAIAYHEILSAEPEETGIFMNALPKAPEGCKDHKGLVQRCLNETGFDPSFVDEKKPEPRSSHKDRQAVDRMRKTGITERDLEIERQEGYRDGRNETFYLSSCYAAVALVLHRQHDYSAAEIESFLDRVAEITDEEISSEDIIERARTEAGVDITGLAKIE
;
A
#
# COMPACT_ATOMS: atom_id res chain seq x y z
N MET A 1 -19.34 26.43 -24.51
CA MET A 1 -20.05 25.26 -25.06
C MET A 1 -21.45 25.26 -24.48
N THR A 2 -22.46 25.32 -25.34
CA THR A 2 -23.88 25.35 -24.94
C THR A 2 -24.35 23.93 -24.52
N GLU A 3 -25.47 23.85 -23.79
CA GLU A 3 -26.09 22.56 -23.42
C GLU A 3 -26.39 21.67 -24.63
N ALA A 4 -26.80 22.30 -25.76
CA ALA A 4 -27.08 21.59 -27.01
C ALA A 4 -25.80 21.01 -27.64
N GLU A 5 -24.69 21.74 -27.59
CA GLU A 5 -23.38 21.27 -28.09
C GLU A 5 -22.83 20.11 -27.21
N LYS A 6 -23.04 20.16 -25.90
CA LYS A 6 -22.65 19.07 -25.00
C LYS A 6 -23.46 17.80 -25.29
N ARG A 7 -24.78 17.92 -25.50
CA ARG A 7 -25.64 16.80 -25.87
C ARG A 7 -25.28 16.18 -27.21
N ALA A 8 -25.00 17.04 -28.22
CA ALA A 8 -24.58 16.56 -29.53
C ALA A 8 -23.25 15.81 -29.47
N LEU A 9 -22.28 16.32 -28.71
CA LEU A 9 -20.98 15.68 -28.50
C LEU A 9 -21.14 14.33 -27.80
N ALA A 10 -22.00 14.26 -26.78
CA ALA A 10 -22.27 13.03 -26.04
C ALA A 10 -22.92 11.97 -26.93
N LEU A 11 -23.90 12.34 -27.76
CA LEU A 11 -24.53 11.42 -28.72
C LEU A 11 -23.52 10.90 -29.75
N GLN A 12 -22.65 11.77 -30.26
CA GLN A 12 -21.60 11.38 -31.19
C GLN A 12 -20.61 10.40 -30.58
N PHE A 13 -20.23 10.59 -29.32
CA PHE A 13 -19.40 9.64 -28.56
C PHE A 13 -20.10 8.29 -28.35
N MET A 14 -21.40 8.29 -28.06
CA MET A 14 -22.18 7.05 -27.92
C MET A 14 -22.21 6.25 -29.20
N GLU A 15 -22.48 6.91 -30.33
CA GLU A 15 -22.51 6.25 -31.63
C GLU A 15 -21.14 5.67 -32.03
N GLN A 16 -20.06 6.43 -31.80
CA GLN A 16 -18.70 5.96 -32.05
C GLN A 16 -18.35 4.76 -31.19
N GLU A 17 -18.72 4.79 -29.90
CA GLU A 17 -18.44 3.69 -28.98
C GLU A 17 -19.27 2.44 -29.30
N GLN A 18 -20.55 2.61 -29.68
CA GLN A 18 -21.36 1.50 -30.16
C GLN A 18 -20.79 0.87 -31.44
N GLN A 19 -20.31 1.69 -32.38
CA GLN A 19 -19.68 1.19 -33.60
C GLN A 19 -18.37 0.46 -33.30
N ARG A 20 -17.57 0.96 -32.36
CA ARG A 20 -16.33 0.31 -31.91
C ARG A 20 -16.60 -1.04 -31.24
N LEU A 21 -17.59 -1.09 -30.32
CA LEU A 21 -17.99 -2.33 -29.64
C LEU A 21 -18.58 -3.36 -30.59
N ALA A 22 -19.31 -2.93 -31.62
CA ALA A 22 -19.85 -3.80 -32.65
C ALA A 22 -18.77 -4.34 -33.62
N SER A 23 -17.66 -3.62 -33.78
CA SER A 23 -16.57 -4.01 -34.68
C SER A 23 -15.49 -4.86 -34.02
N THR A 24 -15.46 -4.93 -32.67
CA THR A 24 -14.45 -5.69 -31.92
C THR A 24 -14.97 -7.07 -31.52
N SER A 25 -14.26 -8.13 -31.90
CA SER A 25 -14.62 -9.49 -31.47
C SER A 25 -14.25 -9.71 -29.99
N PHE A 26 -14.92 -10.66 -29.33
CA PHE A 26 -14.65 -10.99 -27.91
C PHE A 26 -13.20 -11.45 -27.66
N SER A 27 -12.52 -11.95 -28.69
CA SER A 27 -11.11 -12.34 -28.65
C SER A 27 -10.17 -11.12 -28.62
N ASP A 28 -10.56 -10.01 -29.24
CA ASP A 28 -9.73 -8.81 -29.33
C ASP A 28 -9.70 -8.05 -27.97
N HIS A 29 -10.76 -8.15 -27.17
CA HIS A 29 -10.78 -7.61 -25.80
C HIS A 29 -9.81 -8.31 -24.86
N ARG A 30 -9.50 -9.57 -25.09
CA ARG A 30 -8.49 -10.30 -24.28
C ARG A 30 -7.06 -9.87 -24.58
N ASN A 31 -6.81 -9.37 -25.75
CA ASN A 31 -5.49 -8.97 -26.22
C ASN A 31 -5.29 -7.45 -26.20
N ALA A 32 -6.28 -6.71 -25.67
CA ALA A 32 -6.15 -5.26 -25.49
C ALA A 32 -4.90 -4.94 -24.67
N THR A 33 -4.08 -4.03 -25.20
CA THR A 33 -2.88 -3.57 -24.50
C THR A 33 -3.27 -2.69 -23.32
N ILE A 34 -2.38 -2.51 -22.35
CA ILE A 34 -2.58 -1.57 -21.24
C ILE A 34 -2.91 -0.17 -21.78
N ALA A 35 -2.33 0.22 -22.93
CA ALA A 35 -2.61 1.50 -23.57
C ALA A 35 -4.05 1.59 -24.07
N ASP A 36 -4.60 0.51 -24.65
CA ASP A 36 -5.98 0.45 -25.11
C ASP A 36 -6.95 0.53 -23.92
N LEU A 37 -6.64 -0.16 -22.82
CA LEU A 37 -7.42 -0.08 -21.58
C LEU A 37 -7.41 1.34 -20.99
N HIS A 38 -6.26 1.99 -20.96
CA HIS A 38 -6.15 3.38 -20.51
C HIS A 38 -6.94 4.34 -21.41
N HIS A 39 -6.90 4.12 -22.72
CA HIS A 39 -7.69 4.91 -23.66
C HIS A 39 -9.20 4.69 -23.47
N GLU A 40 -9.63 3.45 -23.28
CA GLU A 40 -11.03 3.11 -22.98
C GLU A 40 -11.51 3.76 -21.69
N ILE A 41 -10.71 3.69 -20.63
CA ILE A 41 -10.99 4.34 -19.33
C ILE A 41 -11.11 5.86 -19.52
N ALA A 42 -10.16 6.49 -20.24
CA ALA A 42 -10.17 7.92 -20.50
C ALA A 42 -11.39 8.35 -21.32
N THR A 43 -11.79 7.58 -22.33
CA THR A 43 -12.97 7.84 -23.17
C THR A 43 -14.26 7.70 -22.37
N ARG A 44 -14.38 6.66 -21.54
CA ARG A 44 -15.53 6.51 -20.62
C ARG A 44 -15.60 7.65 -19.62
N GLN A 45 -14.47 8.10 -19.11
CA GLN A 45 -14.39 9.22 -18.17
C GLN A 45 -14.85 10.53 -18.80
N GLN A 46 -14.40 10.83 -20.04
CA GLN A 46 -14.86 12.00 -20.79
C GLN A 46 -16.37 11.96 -21.05
N TYR A 47 -16.90 10.77 -21.36
CA TYR A 47 -18.33 10.54 -21.53
C TYR A 47 -19.12 10.85 -20.26
N TYR A 48 -18.68 10.35 -19.10
CA TYR A 48 -19.34 10.62 -17.82
C TYR A 48 -19.24 12.11 -17.44
N ASP A 49 -18.11 12.75 -17.68
CA ASP A 49 -17.92 14.18 -17.43
C ASP A 49 -18.83 15.05 -18.32
N ALA A 50 -19.11 14.62 -19.56
CA ALA A 50 -20.03 15.31 -20.46
C ALA A 50 -21.51 15.15 -20.02
N PHE A 51 -21.86 14.05 -19.37
CA PHE A 51 -23.21 13.79 -18.85
C PHE A 51 -23.44 14.26 -17.41
N ALA A 52 -22.41 14.62 -16.68
CA ALA A 52 -22.54 15.19 -15.35
C ALA A 52 -23.15 16.60 -15.43
N GLN A 53 -24.48 16.63 -15.60
CA GLN A 53 -25.25 17.87 -15.49
C GLN A 53 -25.22 18.31 -14.03
N GLN A 54 -24.41 19.30 -13.69
CA GLN A 54 -24.41 19.98 -12.38
C GLN A 54 -24.19 19.06 -11.16
N GLY A 55 -23.16 18.24 -11.17
CA GLY A 55 -22.88 17.35 -10.05
C GLY A 55 -21.41 16.93 -10.02
N ILE A 56 -21.13 16.05 -9.08
CA ILE A 56 -19.84 15.43 -8.90
C ILE A 56 -19.53 14.57 -10.14
N THR A 57 -18.37 14.81 -10.75
CA THR A 57 -17.92 14.05 -11.92
C THR A 57 -17.39 12.68 -11.51
N PHE A 58 -17.42 11.71 -12.42
CA PHE A 58 -16.81 10.40 -12.18
C PHE A 58 -15.29 10.50 -11.90
N ARG A 59 -14.64 11.52 -12.44
CA ARG A 59 -13.23 11.80 -12.15
C ARG A 59 -13.01 12.20 -10.70
N GLU A 60 -13.87 13.06 -10.16
CA GLU A 60 -13.82 13.47 -8.75
C GLU A 60 -14.13 12.30 -7.83
N PHE A 61 -15.10 11.46 -8.21
CA PHE A 61 -15.44 10.23 -7.52
C PHE A 61 -14.23 9.27 -7.44
N GLN A 62 -13.59 8.99 -8.57
CA GLN A 62 -12.41 8.12 -8.62
C GLN A 62 -11.20 8.72 -7.90
N LYS A 63 -11.03 10.05 -7.99
CA LYS A 63 -10.01 10.76 -7.24
C LYS A 63 -10.23 10.67 -5.74
N ALA A 64 -11.47 10.79 -5.28
CA ALA A 64 -11.80 10.66 -3.85
C ALA A 64 -11.42 9.29 -3.29
N TYR A 65 -11.66 8.20 -4.05
CA TYR A 65 -11.19 6.86 -3.70
C TYR A 65 -9.67 6.79 -3.64
N ASN A 66 -8.97 7.20 -4.70
CA ASN A 66 -7.52 7.09 -4.79
C ASN A 66 -6.82 7.90 -3.69
N ASP A 67 -7.26 9.14 -3.43
CA ASP A 67 -6.69 10.00 -2.38
C ASP A 67 -6.91 9.38 -0.98
N ALA A 68 -8.07 8.75 -0.77
CA ALA A 68 -8.37 8.08 0.48
C ALA A 68 -7.60 6.75 0.62
N TYR A 69 -7.46 5.99 -0.46
CA TYR A 69 -6.66 4.77 -0.51
C TYR A 69 -5.20 5.04 -0.16
N GLU A 70 -4.57 6.03 -0.81
CA GLU A 70 -3.19 6.40 -0.51
C GLU A 70 -3.02 6.88 0.93
N ARG A 71 -3.99 7.61 1.48
CA ARG A 71 -3.98 8.00 2.89
C ARG A 71 -4.07 6.77 3.80
N GLY A 72 -5.04 5.87 3.57
CA GLY A 72 -5.20 4.66 4.38
C GLY A 72 -3.97 3.76 4.33
N ARG A 73 -3.35 3.64 3.15
CA ARG A 73 -2.09 2.93 2.95
C ARG A 73 -0.94 3.58 3.72
N SER A 74 -0.79 4.89 3.62
CA SER A 74 0.25 5.65 4.32
C SER A 74 0.11 5.52 5.84
N ASP A 75 -1.12 5.66 6.37
CA ASP A 75 -1.39 5.52 7.81
C ASP A 75 -1.05 4.10 8.31
N MET A 76 -1.42 3.08 7.53
CA MET A 76 -1.11 1.68 7.87
C MET A 76 0.39 1.41 7.85
N LEU A 77 1.10 1.88 6.81
CA LEU A 77 2.54 1.70 6.70
C LEU A 77 3.27 2.43 7.83
N ALA A 78 2.92 3.69 8.10
CA ALA A 78 3.50 4.46 9.19
C ALA A 78 3.30 3.75 10.54
N TYR A 79 2.09 3.25 10.81
CA TYR A 79 1.78 2.51 12.03
C TYR A 79 2.62 1.24 12.15
N ARG A 80 2.61 0.36 11.11
CA ARG A 80 3.31 -0.94 11.14
C ARG A 80 4.82 -0.78 11.19
N PHE A 81 5.38 0.16 10.43
CA PHE A 81 6.82 0.43 10.48
C PHE A 81 7.25 1.00 11.83
N SER A 82 6.51 1.96 12.38
CA SER A 82 6.84 2.53 13.69
C SER A 82 6.81 1.47 14.77
N PHE A 83 5.80 0.60 14.77
CA PHE A 83 5.66 -0.48 15.72
C PHE A 83 6.81 -1.49 15.61
N PHE A 84 7.08 -1.96 14.39
CA PHE A 84 8.16 -2.91 14.13
C PHE A 84 9.54 -2.34 14.48
N TYR A 85 9.80 -1.09 14.08
CA TYR A 85 11.09 -0.46 14.37
C TYR A 85 11.27 -0.17 15.87
N ALA A 86 10.22 0.17 16.60
CA ALA A 86 10.28 0.32 18.05
C ALA A 86 10.67 -1.00 18.73
N ALA A 87 9.96 -2.08 18.39
CA ALA A 87 10.27 -3.41 18.91
C ALA A 87 11.71 -3.83 18.55
N THR A 88 12.14 -3.54 17.32
CA THR A 88 13.50 -3.85 16.87
C THR A 88 14.56 -3.08 17.66
N ALA A 89 14.34 -1.79 17.95
CA ALA A 89 15.26 -0.98 18.75
C ALA A 89 15.36 -1.48 20.19
N ILE A 90 14.23 -1.85 20.80
CA ILE A 90 14.18 -2.43 22.15
C ILE A 90 14.92 -3.76 22.16
N ALA A 91 14.63 -4.68 21.24
CA ALA A 91 15.32 -5.97 21.15
C ALA A 91 16.83 -5.81 20.95
N TYR A 92 17.24 -4.85 20.12
CA TYR A 92 18.65 -4.56 19.88
C TYR A 92 19.36 -4.07 21.16
N HIS A 93 18.74 -3.14 21.88
CA HIS A 93 19.24 -2.69 23.17
C HIS A 93 19.31 -3.82 24.21
N GLU A 94 18.24 -4.62 24.36
CA GLU A 94 18.17 -5.72 25.34
C GLU A 94 19.21 -6.83 25.07
N ILE A 95 19.33 -7.28 23.82
CA ILE A 95 20.18 -8.43 23.47
C ILE A 95 21.66 -8.06 23.46
N LEU A 96 21.99 -6.88 22.90
CA LEU A 96 23.38 -6.45 22.72
C LEU A 96 23.86 -5.54 23.86
N SER A 97 23.01 -5.15 24.78
CA SER A 97 23.28 -4.10 25.78
C SER A 97 23.83 -2.83 25.11
N ALA A 98 23.29 -2.52 23.92
CA ALA A 98 23.80 -1.45 23.07
C ALA A 98 23.46 -0.08 23.66
N GLU A 99 24.41 0.83 23.59
CA GLU A 99 24.17 2.22 23.96
C GLU A 99 23.24 2.92 22.96
N PRO A 100 22.56 4.03 23.34
CA PRO A 100 21.64 4.73 22.45
C PRO A 100 22.25 5.15 21.10
N GLU A 101 23.54 5.51 21.08
CA GLU A 101 24.25 5.88 19.85
C GLU A 101 24.42 4.68 18.91
N GLU A 102 24.76 3.52 19.44
CA GLU A 102 24.90 2.26 18.67
C GLU A 102 23.56 1.80 18.13
N THR A 103 22.51 1.85 18.97
CA THR A 103 21.14 1.56 18.55
C THR A 103 20.69 2.53 17.43
N GLY A 104 21.01 3.81 17.55
CA GLY A 104 20.73 4.81 16.51
C GLY A 104 21.45 4.50 15.18
N ILE A 105 22.71 4.08 15.23
CA ILE A 105 23.48 3.68 14.03
C ILE A 105 22.82 2.47 13.36
N PHE A 106 22.46 1.44 14.14
CA PHE A 106 21.76 0.25 13.65
C PHE A 106 20.43 0.62 12.99
N MET A 107 19.58 1.38 13.68
CA MET A 107 18.28 1.79 13.17
C MET A 107 18.37 2.62 11.88
N ASN A 108 19.37 3.50 11.77
CA ASN A 108 19.62 4.28 10.57
C ASN A 108 20.17 3.46 9.39
N ALA A 109 20.63 2.24 9.62
CA ALA A 109 21.06 1.32 8.57
C ALA A 109 19.90 0.53 7.95
N LEU A 110 18.79 0.32 8.69
CA LEU A 110 17.64 -0.47 8.22
C LEU A 110 17.00 0.08 6.94
N PRO A 111 16.69 1.38 6.81
CA PRO A 111 16.13 1.93 5.59
C PRO A 111 17.06 1.81 4.36
N LYS A 112 18.36 1.63 4.59
CA LYS A 112 19.36 1.48 3.51
C LYS A 112 19.57 0.03 3.06
N ALA A 113 19.09 -0.94 3.85
CA ALA A 113 19.24 -2.36 3.51
C ALA A 113 18.61 -2.75 2.15
N PRO A 114 17.47 -2.15 1.71
CA PRO A 114 16.89 -2.40 0.40
C PRO A 114 17.66 -1.79 -0.79
N GLU A 115 18.63 -0.92 -0.55
CA GLU A 115 19.35 -0.25 -1.64
C GLU A 115 19.94 -1.27 -2.64
N GLY A 116 19.63 -1.07 -3.93
CA GLY A 116 20.03 -1.98 -5.01
C GLY A 116 19.07 -3.16 -5.24
N CYS A 117 18.04 -3.34 -4.43
CA CYS A 117 16.96 -4.28 -4.68
C CYS A 117 15.83 -3.61 -5.51
N LYS A 118 15.24 -4.35 -6.46
CA LYS A 118 14.17 -3.81 -7.31
C LYS A 118 12.80 -3.80 -6.59
N ASP A 119 12.59 -4.78 -5.73
CA ASP A 119 11.33 -5.02 -5.03
C ASP A 119 11.56 -5.84 -3.75
N HIS A 120 10.48 -6.09 -3.00
CA HIS A 120 10.54 -6.88 -1.76
C HIS A 120 11.08 -8.30 -1.98
N LYS A 121 10.78 -8.94 -3.11
CA LYS A 121 11.27 -10.30 -3.42
C LYS A 121 12.79 -10.30 -3.63
N GLY A 122 13.30 -9.26 -4.28
CA GLY A 122 14.74 -9.07 -4.45
C GLY A 122 15.45 -8.90 -3.11
N LEU A 123 14.85 -8.18 -2.16
CA LEU A 123 15.38 -8.01 -0.81
C LEU A 123 15.38 -9.32 -0.01
N VAL A 124 14.27 -10.06 -0.02
CA VAL A 124 14.14 -11.38 0.60
C VAL A 124 15.17 -12.36 0.04
N GLN A 125 15.30 -12.43 -1.29
CA GLN A 125 16.27 -13.31 -1.94
C GLN A 125 17.72 -12.93 -1.59
N ARG A 126 18.01 -11.64 -1.50
CA ARG A 126 19.32 -11.16 -1.06
C ARG A 126 19.62 -11.54 0.37
N CYS A 127 18.64 -11.39 1.26
CA CYS A 127 18.75 -11.83 2.65
C CYS A 127 19.11 -13.31 2.73
N LEU A 128 18.32 -14.17 2.06
CA LEU A 128 18.59 -15.61 2.01
C LEU A 128 20.00 -15.93 1.50
N ASN A 129 20.45 -15.26 0.45
CA ASN A 129 21.76 -15.51 -0.15
C ASN A 129 22.93 -15.05 0.74
N GLU A 130 22.80 -13.92 1.44
CA GLU A 130 23.88 -13.36 2.26
C GLU A 130 23.92 -13.98 3.67
N THR A 131 22.75 -14.21 4.28
CA THR A 131 22.66 -14.59 5.70
C THR A 131 22.26 -16.07 5.92
N GLY A 132 21.71 -16.72 4.89
CA GLY A 132 21.09 -18.04 5.01
C GLY A 132 19.70 -18.04 5.68
N PHE A 133 19.19 -16.89 6.12
CA PHE A 133 17.88 -16.74 6.74
C PHE A 133 16.80 -16.43 5.68
N ASP A 134 15.70 -17.19 5.68
CA ASP A 134 14.57 -16.97 4.78
C ASP A 134 13.38 -16.31 5.52
N PRO A 135 13.16 -15.01 5.35
CA PRO A 135 12.06 -14.32 6.03
C PRO A 135 10.70 -14.49 5.35
N SER A 136 10.58 -15.24 4.25
CA SER A 136 9.34 -15.33 3.45
C SER A 136 8.15 -15.96 4.19
N PHE A 137 8.40 -16.66 5.29
CA PHE A 137 7.37 -17.34 6.07
C PHE A 137 6.46 -16.40 6.87
N VAL A 138 6.88 -15.14 7.09
CA VAL A 138 6.12 -14.19 7.91
C VAL A 138 5.06 -13.41 7.15
N ASP A 139 5.05 -13.48 5.81
CA ASP A 139 4.08 -12.74 5.03
C ASP A 139 2.68 -13.34 5.13
N GLU A 140 1.72 -12.52 5.51
CA GLU A 140 0.31 -12.90 5.51
C GLU A 140 -0.17 -13.20 4.09
N LYS A 141 -0.97 -14.25 3.93
CA LYS A 141 -1.64 -14.53 2.64
C LYS A 141 -2.62 -13.40 2.34
N LYS A 142 -2.53 -12.84 1.13
CA LYS A 142 -3.49 -11.84 0.65
C LYS A 142 -4.91 -12.34 0.83
N PRO A 143 -5.80 -11.55 1.47
CA PRO A 143 -7.21 -11.86 1.41
C PRO A 143 -7.67 -11.81 -0.06
N GLU A 144 -8.48 -12.79 -0.47
CA GLU A 144 -9.03 -12.79 -1.83
C GLU A 144 -9.84 -11.51 -2.08
N PRO A 145 -9.68 -10.86 -3.25
CA PRO A 145 -10.45 -9.68 -3.58
C PRO A 145 -11.94 -10.03 -3.57
N ARG A 146 -12.72 -9.34 -2.74
CA ARG A 146 -14.17 -9.54 -2.65
C ARG A 146 -14.81 -9.14 -3.97
N SER A 147 -15.41 -10.10 -4.68
CA SER A 147 -16.10 -9.86 -5.93
C SER A 147 -17.35 -8.97 -5.74
N SER A 148 -17.41 -7.91 -6.50
CA SER A 148 -18.25 -6.74 -6.36
C SER A 148 -19.61 -6.85 -7.08
N HIS A 149 -20.51 -7.74 -6.68
CA HIS A 149 -21.87 -7.70 -7.22
C HIS A 149 -22.62 -6.42 -6.76
N LYS A 150 -22.30 -5.91 -5.57
CA LYS A 150 -22.85 -4.65 -5.03
C LYS A 150 -22.38 -3.42 -5.81
N ASP A 151 -21.17 -3.44 -6.33
CA ASP A 151 -20.58 -2.31 -7.05
C ASP A 151 -21.27 -2.07 -8.39
N ARG A 152 -21.70 -3.13 -9.11
CA ARG A 152 -22.44 -3.00 -10.37
C ARG A 152 -23.77 -2.29 -10.18
N GLN A 153 -24.52 -2.60 -9.13
CA GLN A 153 -25.79 -1.94 -8.84
C GLN A 153 -25.61 -0.48 -8.45
N ALA A 154 -24.56 -0.16 -7.66
CA ALA A 154 -24.22 1.21 -7.31
C ALA A 154 -23.84 2.03 -8.55
N VAL A 155 -23.01 1.50 -9.43
CA VAL A 155 -22.62 2.14 -10.70
C VAL A 155 -23.82 2.36 -11.61
N ASP A 156 -24.72 1.39 -11.74
CA ASP A 156 -25.95 1.54 -12.57
C ASP A 156 -26.91 2.58 -11.99
N ARG A 157 -26.97 2.72 -10.66
CA ARG A 157 -27.72 3.79 -10.01
C ARG A 157 -27.08 5.15 -10.30
N MET A 158 -25.77 5.29 -10.07
CA MET A 158 -25.03 6.53 -10.31
C MET A 158 -25.14 7.01 -11.76
N ARG A 159 -25.16 6.08 -12.73
CA ARG A 159 -25.40 6.37 -14.15
C ARG A 159 -26.78 7.02 -14.40
N LYS A 160 -27.80 6.61 -13.63
CA LYS A 160 -29.19 7.08 -13.80
C LYS A 160 -29.47 8.37 -13.05
N THR A 161 -28.94 8.51 -11.85
CA THR A 161 -29.30 9.58 -10.90
C THR A 161 -28.18 10.62 -10.67
N GLY A 162 -26.98 10.39 -11.25
CA GLY A 162 -25.78 11.17 -10.94
C GLY A 162 -25.10 10.69 -9.65
N ILE A 163 -23.89 11.20 -9.43
CA ILE A 163 -23.08 10.95 -8.23
C ILE A 163 -23.44 11.99 -7.17
N THR A 164 -23.69 11.55 -5.96
CA THR A 164 -24.04 12.42 -4.83
C THR A 164 -22.85 12.56 -3.87
N GLU A 165 -22.90 13.58 -2.98
CA GLU A 165 -21.90 13.74 -1.89
C GLU A 165 -21.84 12.50 -0.98
N ARG A 166 -22.97 11.82 -0.79
CA ARG A 166 -23.02 10.56 -0.03
C ARG A 166 -22.24 9.44 -0.73
N ASP A 167 -22.31 9.38 -2.06
CA ASP A 167 -21.55 8.40 -2.83
C ASP A 167 -20.04 8.67 -2.74
N LEU A 168 -19.65 9.95 -2.78
CA LEU A 168 -18.25 10.36 -2.53
C LEU A 168 -17.75 9.96 -1.14
N GLU A 169 -18.57 10.15 -0.12
CA GLU A 169 -18.18 9.81 1.25
C GLU A 169 -18.04 8.30 1.43
N ILE A 170 -18.94 7.51 0.85
CA ILE A 170 -18.83 6.05 0.83
C ILE A 170 -17.54 5.62 0.13
N GLU A 171 -17.22 6.22 -1.01
CA GLU A 171 -16.03 5.90 -1.79
C GLU A 171 -14.74 6.25 -1.05
N ARG A 172 -14.71 7.40 -0.34
CA ARG A 172 -13.60 7.76 0.55
C ARG A 172 -13.40 6.73 1.66
N GLN A 173 -14.49 6.30 2.30
CA GLN A 173 -14.41 5.30 3.36
C GLN A 173 -13.95 3.94 2.83
N GLU A 174 -14.41 3.53 1.65
CA GLU A 174 -13.97 2.31 0.99
C GLU A 174 -12.51 2.39 0.57
N GLY A 175 -12.10 3.48 -0.07
CA GLY A 175 -10.71 3.70 -0.45
C GLY A 175 -9.77 3.67 0.77
N TYR A 176 -10.11 4.39 1.84
CA TYR A 176 -9.32 4.40 3.06
C TYR A 176 -9.19 3.02 3.70
N ARG A 177 -10.32 2.28 3.79
CA ARG A 177 -10.32 0.91 4.30
C ARG A 177 -9.47 -0.03 3.45
N ASP A 178 -9.59 0.08 2.12
CA ASP A 178 -8.86 -0.78 1.19
C ASP A 178 -7.35 -0.46 1.22
N GLY A 179 -6.98 0.82 1.36
CA GLY A 179 -5.60 1.23 1.58
C GLY A 179 -5.03 0.68 2.89
N ARG A 180 -5.80 0.70 3.98
CA ARG A 180 -5.39 0.10 5.25
C ARG A 180 -5.28 -1.43 5.21
N ASN A 181 -5.99 -2.08 4.30
CA ASN A 181 -5.95 -3.53 4.10
C ASN A 181 -4.95 -3.94 3.02
N GLU A 182 -4.12 -3.01 2.52
CA GLU A 182 -3.07 -3.38 1.58
C GLU A 182 -2.04 -4.31 2.23
N THR A 183 -1.45 -5.16 1.39
CA THR A 183 -0.47 -6.13 1.88
C THR A 183 0.78 -5.43 2.39
N PHE A 184 1.06 -5.61 3.66
CA PHE A 184 2.33 -5.25 4.27
C PHE A 184 3.26 -6.48 4.21
N TYR A 185 4.42 -6.31 3.59
CA TYR A 185 5.40 -7.39 3.51
C TYR A 185 6.35 -7.32 4.71
N LEU A 186 5.97 -8.00 5.79
CA LEU A 186 6.78 -8.10 7.01
C LEU A 186 8.12 -8.77 6.72
N SER A 187 8.17 -9.67 5.74
CA SER A 187 9.39 -10.29 5.25
C SER A 187 10.44 -9.29 4.80
N SER A 188 10.04 -8.13 4.25
CA SER A 188 10.98 -7.06 3.90
C SER A 188 11.63 -6.43 5.12
N CYS A 189 10.87 -6.24 6.18
CA CYS A 189 11.37 -5.70 7.46
C CYS A 189 12.34 -6.69 8.09
N TYR A 190 11.98 -7.96 8.14
CA TYR A 190 12.83 -9.05 8.65
C TYR A 190 14.12 -9.17 7.83
N ALA A 191 14.02 -9.12 6.49
CA ALA A 191 15.19 -9.16 5.62
C ALA A 191 16.14 -7.98 5.85
N ALA A 192 15.61 -6.77 6.06
CA ALA A 192 16.42 -5.60 6.36
C ALA A 192 17.19 -5.76 7.68
N VAL A 193 16.49 -6.18 8.73
CA VAL A 193 17.10 -6.44 10.06
C VAL A 193 18.17 -7.52 9.96
N ALA A 194 17.85 -8.65 9.32
CA ALA A 194 18.79 -9.76 9.14
C ALA A 194 20.07 -9.34 8.42
N LEU A 195 19.95 -8.59 7.31
CA LEU A 195 21.08 -8.10 6.56
C LEU A 195 21.95 -7.13 7.37
N VAL A 196 21.34 -6.25 8.16
CA VAL A 196 22.10 -5.30 8.98
C VAL A 196 22.78 -6.01 10.15
N LEU A 197 22.12 -6.93 10.84
CA LEU A 197 22.72 -7.75 11.90
C LEU A 197 23.90 -8.57 11.38
N HIS A 198 23.72 -9.24 10.25
CA HIS A 198 24.81 -10.02 9.64
C HIS A 198 26.01 -9.15 9.27
N ARG A 199 25.78 -7.98 8.68
CA ARG A 199 26.87 -7.09 8.23
C ARG A 199 27.59 -6.36 9.36
N GLN A 200 26.88 -6.00 10.43
CA GLN A 200 27.45 -5.23 11.54
C GLN A 200 27.99 -6.12 12.65
N HIS A 201 27.40 -7.30 12.86
CA HIS A 201 27.69 -8.18 14.00
C HIS A 201 28.04 -9.61 13.59
N ASP A 202 28.10 -9.91 12.27
CA ASP A 202 28.40 -11.24 11.73
C ASP A 202 27.46 -12.35 12.23
N TYR A 203 26.18 -11.97 12.49
CA TYR A 203 25.17 -12.90 13.00
C TYR A 203 24.90 -14.02 12.00
N SER A 204 24.87 -15.26 12.50
CA SER A 204 24.39 -16.43 11.77
C SER A 204 22.88 -16.42 11.60
N ALA A 205 22.35 -17.26 10.70
CA ALA A 205 20.89 -17.39 10.52
C ALA A 205 20.14 -17.73 11.81
N ALA A 206 20.70 -18.58 12.68
CA ALA A 206 20.09 -18.95 13.95
C ALA A 206 20.06 -17.79 14.97
N GLU A 207 21.11 -16.96 15.01
CA GLU A 207 21.14 -15.77 15.86
C GLU A 207 20.19 -14.70 15.35
N ILE A 208 20.06 -14.54 14.04
CA ILE A 208 19.07 -13.67 13.39
C ILE A 208 17.64 -14.13 13.75
N GLU A 209 17.35 -15.43 13.64
CA GLU A 209 16.06 -16.01 14.01
C GLU A 209 15.72 -15.72 15.48
N SER A 210 16.66 -15.99 16.39
CA SER A 210 16.48 -15.71 17.82
C SER A 210 16.26 -14.23 18.13
N PHE A 211 16.94 -13.33 17.40
CA PHE A 211 16.72 -11.89 17.51
C PHE A 211 15.31 -11.49 17.04
N LEU A 212 14.87 -12.02 15.91
CA LEU A 212 13.55 -11.72 15.34
C LEU A 212 12.41 -12.33 16.16
N ASP A 213 12.64 -13.48 16.80
CA ASP A 213 11.70 -14.05 17.78
C ASP A 213 11.51 -13.09 18.96
N ARG A 214 12.60 -12.47 19.46
CA ARG A 214 12.48 -11.45 20.52
C ARG A 214 11.73 -10.21 20.04
N VAL A 215 11.94 -9.76 18.80
CA VAL A 215 11.15 -8.67 18.20
C VAL A 215 9.67 -9.06 18.16
N ALA A 216 9.35 -10.29 17.75
CA ALA A 216 7.98 -10.79 17.71
C ALA A 216 7.35 -10.84 19.13
N GLU A 217 8.06 -11.32 20.13
CA GLU A 217 7.61 -11.32 21.54
C GLU A 217 7.26 -9.91 22.02
N ILE A 218 8.13 -8.91 21.73
CA ILE A 218 7.89 -7.51 22.11
C ILE A 218 6.63 -6.97 21.37
N THR A 219 6.43 -7.35 20.11
CA THR A 219 5.23 -6.93 19.35
C THR A 219 3.96 -7.61 19.83
N ASP A 220 4.04 -8.80 20.41
CA ASP A 220 2.90 -9.56 20.95
C ASP A 220 2.53 -9.14 22.39
N GLU A 221 3.40 -8.42 23.09
CA GLU A 221 3.03 -7.72 24.32
C GLU A 221 1.91 -6.74 23.95
N GLU A 222 0.70 -6.84 24.54
CA GLU A 222 -0.49 -6.02 24.24
C GLU A 222 -0.27 -4.53 24.58
N ILE A 223 0.65 -3.89 23.88
CA ILE A 223 1.08 -2.50 24.07
C ILE A 223 0.54 -1.68 22.89
N SER A 224 0.07 -0.45 23.15
CA SER A 224 -0.30 0.47 22.06
C SER A 224 0.95 0.92 21.27
N SER A 225 0.74 1.41 20.03
CA SER A 225 1.86 1.94 19.24
C SER A 225 2.56 3.12 19.93
N GLU A 226 1.82 3.93 20.68
CA GLU A 226 2.36 5.03 21.44
C GLU A 226 3.26 4.53 22.58
N ASP A 227 2.83 3.50 23.30
CA ASP A 227 3.57 2.93 24.41
C ASP A 227 4.88 2.28 23.95
N ILE A 228 4.87 1.51 22.87
CA ILE A 228 6.09 0.87 22.37
C ILE A 228 7.10 1.90 21.81
N ILE A 229 6.62 2.98 21.18
CA ILE A 229 7.46 4.08 20.72
C ILE A 229 8.10 4.81 21.90
N GLU A 230 7.33 5.08 22.96
CA GLU A 230 7.85 5.72 24.16
C GLU A 230 8.81 4.81 24.90
N ARG A 231 8.56 3.50 24.95
CA ARG A 231 9.46 2.49 25.48
C ARG A 231 10.79 2.46 24.70
N ALA A 232 10.75 2.48 23.36
CA ALA A 232 11.95 2.56 22.54
C ALA A 232 12.77 3.83 22.80
N ARG A 233 12.08 4.97 23.02
CA ARG A 233 12.74 6.24 23.38
C ARG A 233 13.38 6.17 24.76
N THR A 234 12.71 5.61 25.76
CA THR A 234 13.18 5.61 27.15
C THR A 234 14.22 4.51 27.43
N GLU A 235 14.06 3.31 26.90
CA GLU A 235 14.95 2.17 27.12
C GLU A 235 16.10 2.14 26.13
N ALA A 236 15.81 2.22 24.82
CA ALA A 236 16.82 2.15 23.76
C ALA A 236 17.40 3.53 23.36
N GLY A 237 16.82 4.63 23.86
CA GLY A 237 17.29 6.00 23.62
C GLY A 237 17.11 6.49 22.17
N VAL A 238 16.21 5.86 21.40
CA VAL A 238 16.05 6.13 19.97
C VAL A 238 14.66 6.71 19.67
N ASP A 239 14.63 7.86 18.97
CA ASP A 239 13.40 8.41 18.41
C ASP A 239 13.16 7.87 17.01
N ILE A 240 12.19 6.96 16.90
CA ILE A 240 11.84 6.30 15.63
C ILE A 240 10.81 7.07 14.80
N THR A 241 10.25 8.18 15.29
CA THR A 241 9.19 8.93 14.59
C THR A 241 9.66 9.50 13.25
N GLY A 242 10.96 9.70 13.07
CA GLY A 242 11.58 10.12 11.82
C GLY A 242 11.82 9.00 10.80
N LEU A 243 11.90 7.74 11.26
CA LEU A 243 12.22 6.58 10.41
C LEU A 243 10.99 6.07 9.64
N ALA A 244 9.79 6.36 10.11
CA ALA A 244 8.53 5.93 9.49
C ALA A 244 8.13 6.77 8.26
N LYS A 245 8.86 7.83 7.92
CA LYS A 245 8.66 8.62 6.70
C LYS A 245 9.49 8.02 5.56
N ILE A 246 9.03 6.88 5.06
CA ILE A 246 9.54 6.34 3.79
C ILE A 246 8.72 7.03 2.69
N GLU A 247 9.38 7.92 1.93
CA GLU A 247 8.85 8.51 0.69
C GLU A 247 8.67 7.45 -0.41
#